data_f88503c621906e3e6e7419e996f8f78f
#
_entry.id   f88503c621906e3e6e7419e996f8f78f
#
_cell.length_a   1.000
_cell.length_b   1.000
_cell.length_c   1.000
_cell.angle_alpha   90.00
_cell.angle_beta   90.00
_cell.angle_gamma   90.00
#
_symmetry.space_group_name_H-M   'P 1'
#
loop_
_entity.id
_entity.type
_entity.pdbx_description
1 polymer ?
#
loop_
_entity_poly.entity_id
_entity_poly.type
_entity_poly.pdbx_seq_one_letter_code
_entity_poly.pdbx_strand_id
1 'polypeptide(L)'
;TRTTSSAASDVYKRQVPTNGKFGERVADICRQFCNVKHLNYEWGRSFDLYELEQQLERGCYEALLICHNETSTGITQDAEAIAEMCERHGVSFILDGITSVGGMPVHPAKWKAEAVVMGAQKCTAGPSGIAAIAVNEHCVERIKAIHQQGDANPRYYFDMISALKKGDDDQTPWTPAINLAMGWSAALDHLKDETNEARWARCETMAKGVRALFTDLGFALLADSGQRSNSVTAILYPQGIDDAWRTALKEKYDTQVIGAQDHLKGKMFRVGSMGETPVEEMIEGCRRMIACFRDFGVDLKDVDVASYFG
;
A
#
# COMPACT_ATOMS: atom_id res chain seq x y z
N THR A 1 7.81 35.94 30.01
CA THR A 1 8.71 35.25 29.07
C THR A 1 8.54 33.72 29.12
N ARG A 2 7.34 33.26 28.84
CA ARG A 2 7.01 31.82 28.66
C ARG A 2 5.85 31.68 27.69
N THR A 3 6.02 32.05 26.43
CA THR A 3 4.91 31.96 25.47
C THR A 3 5.33 31.72 24.02
N THR A 4 6.57 31.32 23.74
CA THR A 4 7.00 31.11 22.34
C THR A 4 7.36 29.67 21.99
N SER A 5 7.37 28.71 22.93
CA SER A 5 7.69 27.31 22.62
C SER A 5 6.47 26.40 22.42
N SER A 6 5.27 26.80 22.93
CA SER A 6 4.07 25.99 22.77
C SER A 6 3.30 26.26 21.46
N ALA A 7 3.39 27.50 20.95
CA ALA A 7 2.73 27.85 19.69
C ALA A 7 3.44 27.29 18.43
N ALA A 8 4.78 27.16 18.48
CA ALA A 8 5.54 26.59 17.37
C ALA A 8 5.41 25.06 17.24
N SER A 9 5.08 24.35 18.33
CA SER A 9 4.87 22.90 18.32
C SER A 9 3.49 22.49 17.80
N ASP A 10 2.54 23.42 17.73
CA ASP A 10 1.18 23.16 17.24
C ASP A 10 0.99 23.40 15.72
N VAL A 11 1.98 24.01 15.06
CA VAL A 11 1.84 24.55 13.71
C VAL A 11 1.86 23.51 12.60
N TYR A 12 2.31 22.27 12.84
CA TYR A 12 2.41 21.25 11.78
C TYR A 12 1.80 19.93 12.24
N LYS A 13 0.48 19.90 12.37
CA LYS A 13 -0.23 18.66 12.70
C LYS A 13 -0.53 17.85 11.45
N ARG A 14 -0.07 16.61 11.45
CA ARG A 14 -0.42 15.61 10.42
C ARG A 14 -1.33 14.57 11.06
N GLN A 15 -2.35 14.14 10.32
CA GLN A 15 -3.18 13.04 10.73
C GLN A 15 -2.77 11.79 9.94
N VAL A 16 -2.58 10.68 10.62
CA VAL A 16 -2.23 9.39 10.01
C VAL A 16 -3.10 8.30 10.62
N PRO A 17 -4.22 7.93 9.95
CA PRO A 17 -4.99 6.76 10.31
C PRO A 17 -4.27 5.48 9.85
N THR A 18 -4.32 4.43 10.67
CA THR A 18 -3.63 3.17 10.41
C THR A 18 -4.49 1.98 10.79
N ASN A 19 -4.43 0.92 10.01
CA ASN A 19 -5.08 -0.36 10.28
C ASN A 19 -4.19 -1.54 9.83
N GLY A 20 -2.87 -1.32 9.90
CA GLY A 20 -1.85 -2.31 9.59
C GLY A 20 -0.44 -1.73 9.64
N LYS A 21 0.53 -2.58 9.38
CA LYS A 21 1.95 -2.31 9.57
C LYS A 21 2.51 -1.18 8.71
N PHE A 22 2.03 -1.05 7.47
CA PHE A 22 2.58 -0.04 6.56
C PHE A 22 2.04 1.35 6.90
N GLY A 23 0.76 1.46 7.29
CA GLY A 23 0.22 2.68 7.85
C GLY A 23 0.96 3.12 9.12
N GLU A 24 1.23 2.21 10.06
CA GLU A 24 2.04 2.49 11.26
C GLU A 24 3.44 3.00 10.90
N ARG A 25 4.08 2.41 9.89
CA ARG A 25 5.38 2.87 9.39
C ARG A 25 5.31 4.29 8.84
N VAL A 26 4.26 4.65 8.11
CA VAL A 26 4.03 6.03 7.65
C VAL A 26 3.92 6.97 8.85
N ALA A 27 3.14 6.60 9.87
CA ALA A 27 3.03 7.40 11.10
C ALA A 27 4.38 7.57 11.80
N ASP A 28 5.18 6.51 11.92
CA ASP A 28 6.50 6.54 12.54
C ASP A 28 7.50 7.40 11.76
N ILE A 29 7.46 7.36 10.43
CA ILE A 29 8.26 8.25 9.59
C ILE A 29 7.86 9.70 9.82
N CYS A 30 6.56 10.01 9.79
CA CYS A 30 6.07 11.37 9.97
C CYS A 30 6.44 11.96 11.34
N ARG A 31 6.40 11.16 12.42
CA ARG A 31 6.79 11.59 13.77
C ARG A 31 8.23 12.09 13.89
N GLN A 32 9.11 11.69 12.97
CA GLN A 32 10.50 12.17 12.94
C GLN A 32 10.62 13.64 12.49
N PHE A 33 9.56 14.19 11.86
CA PHE A 33 9.61 15.50 11.20
C PHE A 33 8.53 16.47 11.64
N CYS A 34 7.42 15.95 12.19
CA CYS A 34 6.27 16.78 12.53
C CYS A 34 5.42 16.17 13.64
N ASN A 35 4.52 16.98 14.20
CA ASN A 35 3.51 16.48 15.12
C ASN A 35 2.50 15.62 14.37
N VAL A 36 2.31 14.38 14.85
CA VAL A 36 1.40 13.42 14.24
C VAL A 36 0.28 13.06 15.21
N LYS A 37 -0.96 13.25 14.79
CA LYS A 37 -2.11 12.60 15.39
C LYS A 37 -2.27 11.24 14.73
N HIS A 38 -1.91 10.20 15.44
CA HIS A 38 -2.09 8.84 15.02
C HIS A 38 -3.49 8.35 15.42
N LEU A 39 -4.27 7.89 14.45
CA LEU A 39 -5.55 7.20 14.67
C LEU A 39 -5.34 5.72 14.38
N ASN A 40 -5.43 4.91 15.42
CA ASN A 40 -5.17 3.48 15.33
C ASN A 40 -6.47 2.69 15.26
N TYR A 41 -6.77 2.14 14.09
CA TYR A 41 -7.87 1.21 13.87
C TYR A 41 -7.38 -0.23 14.02
N GLU A 42 -8.29 -1.15 14.30
CA GLU A 42 -7.99 -2.57 14.36
C GLU A 42 -7.46 -3.06 13.01
N TRP A 43 -6.42 -3.88 13.04
CA TRP A 43 -5.82 -4.43 11.82
C TRP A 43 -6.82 -5.27 11.03
N GLY A 44 -6.95 -4.98 9.74
CA GLY A 44 -7.91 -5.64 8.85
C GLY A 44 -9.31 -5.03 8.87
N ARG A 45 -9.54 -3.95 9.64
CA ARG A 45 -10.79 -3.18 9.62
C ARG A 45 -10.63 -1.93 8.77
N SER A 46 -11.70 -1.56 8.08
CA SER A 46 -11.78 -0.29 7.35
C SER A 46 -11.68 0.90 8.31
N PHE A 47 -11.25 2.05 7.83
CA PHE A 47 -11.36 3.29 8.59
C PHE A 47 -12.84 3.64 8.79
N ASP A 48 -13.18 4.07 9.99
CA ASP A 48 -14.46 4.73 10.24
C ASP A 48 -14.38 6.16 9.66
N LEU A 49 -14.98 6.36 8.50
CA LEU A 49 -14.95 7.64 7.78
C LEU A 49 -15.66 8.75 8.55
N TYR A 50 -16.70 8.42 9.32
CA TYR A 50 -17.38 9.40 10.15
C TYR A 50 -16.48 9.87 11.31
N GLU A 51 -15.84 8.94 12.01
CA GLU A 51 -14.87 9.29 13.05
C GLU A 51 -13.70 10.10 12.47
N LEU A 52 -13.19 9.70 11.31
CA LEU A 52 -12.09 10.39 10.64
C LEU A 52 -12.47 11.84 10.31
N GLU A 53 -13.67 12.07 9.78
CA GLU A 53 -14.18 13.42 9.46
C GLU A 53 -14.35 14.28 10.74
N GLN A 54 -14.90 13.72 11.79
CA GLN A 54 -15.02 14.39 13.09
C GLN A 54 -13.65 14.82 13.66
N GLN A 55 -12.61 14.04 13.40
CA GLN A 55 -11.25 14.42 13.82
C GLN A 55 -10.71 15.57 12.97
N LEU A 56 -11.00 15.59 11.66
CA LEU A 56 -10.62 16.71 10.79
C LEU A 56 -11.32 18.00 11.18
N GLU A 57 -12.62 17.96 11.51
CA GLU A 57 -13.40 19.11 11.98
C GLU A 57 -12.86 19.72 13.28
N ARG A 58 -12.46 18.88 14.23
CA ARG A 58 -11.99 19.30 15.56
C ARG A 58 -10.53 19.73 15.62
N GLY A 59 -9.75 19.30 14.63
CA GLY A 59 -8.31 19.51 14.61
C GLY A 59 -7.87 20.57 13.60
N CYS A 60 -6.72 21.20 13.88
CA CYS A 60 -6.04 22.03 12.90
C CYS A 60 -4.98 21.14 12.20
N TYR A 61 -5.40 20.39 11.19
CA TYR A 61 -4.49 19.55 10.43
C TYR A 61 -4.11 20.21 9.11
N GLU A 62 -2.85 20.12 8.73
CA GLU A 62 -2.39 20.57 7.42
C GLU A 62 -2.40 19.47 6.39
N ALA A 63 -2.22 18.23 6.81
CA ALA A 63 -2.27 17.09 5.91
C ALA A 63 -2.79 15.83 6.59
N LEU A 64 -3.45 14.99 5.79
CA LEU A 64 -3.82 13.63 6.11
C LEU A 64 -3.05 12.70 5.17
N LEU A 65 -2.35 11.72 5.76
CA LEU A 65 -1.58 10.71 5.06
C LEU A 65 -2.19 9.34 5.30
N ILE A 66 -2.43 8.60 4.23
CA ILE A 66 -2.92 7.20 4.33
C ILE A 66 -2.03 6.24 3.57
N CYS A 67 -1.94 5.01 4.08
CA CYS A 67 -1.57 3.85 3.28
C CYS A 67 -2.83 3.40 2.53
N HIS A 68 -2.89 3.63 1.21
CA HIS A 68 -4.06 3.34 0.39
C HIS A 68 -4.41 1.85 0.41
N ASN A 69 -3.41 1.02 0.22
CA ASN A 69 -3.56 -0.42 0.17
C ASN A 69 -2.63 -1.09 1.18
N GLU A 70 -3.20 -1.49 2.31
CA GLU A 70 -2.47 -2.04 3.45
C GLU A 70 -2.25 -3.55 3.28
N THR A 71 -1.15 -3.92 2.66
CA THR A 71 -0.84 -5.32 2.33
C THR A 71 -0.47 -6.19 3.52
N SER A 72 -0.22 -5.62 4.70
CA SER A 72 -0.04 -6.43 5.90
C SER A 72 -1.33 -7.09 6.37
N THR A 73 -2.48 -6.51 6.01
CA THR A 73 -3.81 -6.96 6.44
C THR A 73 -4.76 -7.30 5.28
N GLY A 74 -4.40 -6.92 4.05
CA GLY A 74 -5.20 -7.18 2.85
C GLY A 74 -6.40 -6.24 2.69
N ILE A 75 -6.29 -4.99 3.19
CA ILE A 75 -7.36 -3.99 3.13
C ILE A 75 -6.96 -2.82 2.21
N THR A 76 -7.94 -2.25 1.50
CA THR A 76 -7.78 -1.03 0.71
C THR A 76 -8.70 0.05 1.28
N GLN A 77 -8.22 1.28 1.38
CA GLN A 77 -9.01 2.40 1.86
C GLN A 77 -9.82 3.04 0.73
N ASP A 78 -10.96 3.62 1.07
CA ASP A 78 -11.73 4.46 0.15
C ASP A 78 -11.03 5.83 0.00
N ALA A 79 -10.01 5.85 -0.88
CA ALA A 79 -9.19 7.04 -1.09
C ALA A 79 -9.99 8.20 -1.70
N GLU A 80 -11.04 7.92 -2.48
CA GLU A 80 -11.90 8.94 -3.08
C GLU A 80 -12.71 9.66 -1.99
N ALA A 81 -13.42 8.93 -1.14
CA ALA A 81 -14.19 9.51 -0.05
C ALA A 81 -13.30 10.29 0.93
N ILE A 82 -12.10 9.78 1.21
CA ILE A 82 -11.12 10.45 2.09
C ILE A 82 -10.59 11.73 1.43
N ALA A 83 -10.32 11.70 0.13
CA ALA A 83 -9.85 12.87 -0.62
C ALA A 83 -10.90 13.99 -0.64
N GLU A 84 -12.17 13.64 -0.91
CA GLU A 84 -13.30 14.59 -0.84
C GLU A 84 -13.45 15.21 0.56
N MET A 85 -13.27 14.40 1.58
CA MET A 85 -13.25 14.86 2.98
C MET A 85 -12.10 15.85 3.22
N CYS A 86 -10.89 15.53 2.78
CA CYS A 86 -9.74 16.43 2.88
C CYS A 86 -10.00 17.77 2.17
N GLU A 87 -10.59 17.73 0.98
CA GLU A 87 -10.95 18.95 0.22
C GLU A 87 -11.95 19.81 1.00
N ARG A 88 -13.03 19.21 1.56
CA ARG A 88 -14.03 19.95 2.34
C ARG A 88 -13.43 20.69 3.55
N HIS A 89 -12.40 20.11 4.16
CA HIS A 89 -11.76 20.65 5.37
C HIS A 89 -10.46 21.42 5.08
N GLY A 90 -10.09 21.61 3.80
CA GLY A 90 -8.87 22.34 3.42
C GLY A 90 -7.58 21.65 3.89
N VAL A 91 -7.59 20.31 3.99
CA VAL A 91 -6.47 19.47 4.43
C VAL A 91 -5.79 18.85 3.22
N SER A 92 -4.46 18.91 3.14
CA SER A 92 -3.69 18.27 2.07
C SER A 92 -3.81 16.75 2.15
N PHE A 93 -4.12 16.11 1.03
CA PHE A 93 -4.20 14.66 0.94
C PHE A 93 -2.91 14.06 0.38
N ILE A 94 -2.28 13.14 1.11
CA ILE A 94 -1.04 12.47 0.73
C ILE A 94 -1.25 10.96 0.76
N LEU A 95 -0.83 10.27 -0.31
CA LEU A 95 -1.12 8.87 -0.53
C LEU A 95 0.17 8.03 -0.58
N ASP A 96 0.30 7.06 0.31
CA ASP A 96 1.16 5.91 0.07
C ASP A 96 0.45 4.97 -0.92
N GLY A 97 0.84 5.06 -2.19
CA GLY A 97 0.34 4.26 -3.29
C GLY A 97 1.28 3.10 -3.67
N ILE A 98 2.24 2.75 -2.81
CA ILE A 98 3.29 1.75 -3.12
C ILE A 98 2.72 0.44 -3.65
N THR A 99 1.59 -0.01 -3.12
CA THR A 99 0.97 -1.29 -3.50
C THR A 99 -0.41 -1.14 -4.15
N SER A 100 -0.77 0.09 -4.53
CA SER A 100 -2.01 0.36 -5.28
C SER A 100 -1.75 0.85 -6.71
N VAL A 101 -0.76 1.74 -6.90
CA VAL A 101 -0.42 2.25 -8.25
C VAL A 101 0.03 1.12 -9.15
N GLY A 102 -0.67 0.94 -10.26
CA GLY A 102 -0.46 -0.14 -11.23
C GLY A 102 -1.24 -1.43 -10.94
N GLY A 103 -1.83 -1.60 -9.75
CA GLY A 103 -2.61 -2.80 -9.38
C GLY A 103 -4.10 -2.57 -9.18
N MET A 104 -4.50 -1.30 -9.04
CA MET A 104 -5.89 -0.88 -8.91
C MET A 104 -6.02 0.59 -9.32
N PRO A 105 -7.26 1.11 -9.54
CA PRO A 105 -7.48 2.50 -9.89
C PRO A 105 -6.91 3.47 -8.84
N VAL A 106 -6.04 4.36 -9.28
CA VAL A 106 -5.50 5.48 -8.48
C VAL A 106 -5.57 6.73 -9.35
N HIS A 107 -6.30 7.73 -8.89
CA HIS A 107 -6.62 8.94 -9.65
C HIS A 107 -6.12 10.22 -8.96
N PRO A 108 -4.80 10.47 -8.91
CA PRO A 108 -4.22 11.56 -8.11
C PRO A 108 -4.81 12.94 -8.45
N ALA A 109 -4.99 13.22 -9.73
CA ALA A 109 -5.55 14.50 -10.20
C ALA A 109 -7.02 14.68 -9.80
N LYS A 110 -7.85 13.61 -9.93
CA LYS A 110 -9.25 13.61 -9.52
C LYS A 110 -9.37 13.79 -8.01
N TRP A 111 -8.52 13.13 -7.25
CA TRP A 111 -8.50 13.18 -5.78
C TRP A 111 -7.76 14.41 -5.24
N LYS A 112 -7.24 15.27 -6.12
CA LYS A 112 -6.42 16.43 -5.73
C LYS A 112 -5.31 16.08 -4.73
N ALA A 113 -4.76 14.86 -4.86
CA ALA A 113 -3.70 14.41 -4.00
C ALA A 113 -2.47 15.32 -4.14
N GLU A 114 -1.96 15.83 -3.03
CA GLU A 114 -0.80 16.71 -3.02
C GLU A 114 0.48 15.93 -3.35
N ALA A 115 0.56 14.69 -2.86
CA ALA A 115 1.63 13.77 -3.22
C ALA A 115 1.15 12.32 -3.23
N VAL A 116 1.71 11.53 -4.16
CA VAL A 116 1.54 10.07 -4.23
C VAL A 116 2.89 9.41 -4.36
N VAL A 117 3.18 8.46 -3.48
CA VAL A 117 4.42 7.67 -3.49
C VAL A 117 4.15 6.29 -4.08
N MET A 118 5.03 5.81 -4.96
CA MET A 118 4.96 4.46 -5.52
C MET A 118 6.32 3.76 -5.52
N GLY A 119 6.32 2.44 -5.41
CA GLY A 119 7.52 1.60 -5.45
C GLY A 119 7.55 0.70 -6.67
N ALA A 120 8.68 0.64 -7.37
CA ALA A 120 8.83 -0.13 -8.60
C ALA A 120 8.55 -1.62 -8.43
N GLN A 121 8.99 -2.23 -7.32
CA GLN A 121 8.94 -3.68 -7.07
C GLN A 121 7.58 -4.22 -6.62
N LYS A 122 6.52 -3.46 -6.76
CA LYS A 122 5.17 -3.86 -6.36
C LYS A 122 4.29 -4.08 -7.60
N CYS A 123 3.17 -3.39 -7.71
CA CYS A 123 2.21 -3.63 -8.79
C CYS A 123 2.76 -3.31 -10.19
N THR A 124 3.77 -2.46 -10.30
CA THR A 124 4.43 -2.17 -11.59
C THR A 124 5.54 -3.15 -11.97
N ALA A 125 5.77 -4.20 -11.16
CA ALA A 125 6.69 -5.31 -11.44
C ALA A 125 8.14 -4.93 -11.78
N GLY A 126 8.59 -3.74 -11.39
CA GLY A 126 9.96 -3.26 -11.59
C GLY A 126 10.94 -3.78 -10.53
N PRO A 127 12.23 -3.44 -10.65
CA PRO A 127 13.24 -3.86 -9.71
C PRO A 127 13.11 -3.17 -8.35
N SER A 128 13.54 -3.85 -7.28
CA SER A 128 13.64 -3.24 -5.94
C SER A 128 14.75 -2.20 -5.88
N GLY A 129 14.53 -1.11 -5.13
CA GLY A 129 15.55 -0.09 -4.87
C GLY A 129 15.32 1.24 -5.60
N ILE A 130 14.23 1.37 -6.34
CA ILE A 130 13.79 2.62 -6.97
C ILE A 130 12.32 2.88 -6.63
N ALA A 131 11.98 4.14 -6.45
CA ALA A 131 10.64 4.63 -6.16
C ALA A 131 10.39 5.93 -6.91
N ALA A 132 9.13 6.28 -7.12
CA ALA A 132 8.74 7.58 -7.64
C ALA A 132 7.77 8.28 -6.68
N ILE A 133 7.79 9.60 -6.73
CA ILE A 133 6.82 10.45 -6.09
C ILE A 133 6.22 11.39 -7.14
N ALA A 134 4.91 11.41 -7.24
CA ALA A 134 4.18 12.41 -8.00
C ALA A 134 3.72 13.49 -7.03
N VAL A 135 3.93 14.75 -7.39
CA VAL A 135 3.52 15.92 -6.60
C VAL A 135 2.73 16.89 -7.48
N ASN A 136 1.72 17.55 -6.92
CA ASN A 136 1.00 18.61 -7.62
C ASN A 136 1.71 19.97 -7.46
N GLU A 137 1.26 20.98 -8.20
CA GLU A 137 1.84 22.33 -8.17
C GLU A 137 1.79 22.95 -6.77
N HIS A 138 0.70 22.75 -6.04
CA HIS A 138 0.56 23.27 -4.68
C HIS A 138 1.64 22.69 -3.73
N CYS A 139 1.92 21.38 -3.84
CA CYS A 139 3.02 20.75 -3.10
C CYS A 139 4.37 21.38 -3.45
N VAL A 140 4.63 21.62 -4.73
CA VAL A 140 5.87 22.26 -5.21
C VAL A 140 6.03 23.66 -4.63
N GLU A 141 4.96 24.47 -4.65
CA GLU A 141 4.96 25.82 -4.07
C GLU A 141 5.24 25.81 -2.56
N ARG A 142 4.59 24.91 -1.84
CA ARG A 142 4.83 24.74 -0.40
C ARG A 142 6.26 24.33 -0.10
N ILE A 143 6.83 23.39 -0.84
CA ILE A 143 8.23 22.97 -0.69
C ILE A 143 9.17 24.15 -0.90
N LYS A 144 8.93 24.95 -1.96
CA LYS A 144 9.71 26.16 -2.24
C LYS A 144 9.60 27.19 -1.11
N ALA A 145 8.39 27.42 -0.60
CA ALA A 145 8.17 28.37 0.50
C ALA A 145 8.87 27.94 1.79
N ILE A 146 8.80 26.66 2.16
CA ILE A 146 9.51 26.11 3.33
C ILE A 146 11.02 26.27 3.17
N HIS A 147 11.54 25.97 1.99
CA HIS A 147 12.98 26.13 1.72
C HIS A 147 13.44 27.58 1.84
N GLN A 148 12.65 28.55 1.36
CA GLN A 148 12.96 29.99 1.47
C GLN A 148 12.96 30.50 2.93
N GLN A 149 12.20 29.86 3.82
CA GLN A 149 12.17 30.19 5.25
C GLN A 149 13.38 29.65 6.01
N GLY A 150 14.28 28.93 5.36
CA GLY A 150 15.48 28.35 5.95
C GLY A 150 15.24 27.01 6.63
N ASP A 151 14.04 26.49 6.59
CA ASP A 151 13.71 25.12 7.03
C ASP A 151 14.16 24.13 5.93
N ALA A 152 15.47 24.06 5.73
CA ALA A 152 16.05 23.13 4.75
C ALA A 152 15.74 21.70 5.14
N ASN A 153 15.33 20.90 4.16
CA ASN A 153 15.26 19.43 4.31
C ASN A 153 16.66 18.93 4.74
N PRO A 154 16.82 18.34 5.95
CA PRO A 154 18.12 17.89 6.44
C PRO A 154 18.70 16.70 5.66
N ARG A 155 18.03 16.27 4.58
CA ARG A 155 18.36 15.08 3.80
C ARG A 155 18.91 15.46 2.45
N TYR A 156 20.15 15.83 2.41
CA TYR A 156 20.89 16.24 1.22
C TYR A 156 20.57 15.41 -0.03
N TYR A 157 20.52 14.07 0.09
CA TYR A 157 20.29 13.16 -1.04
C TYR A 157 18.83 13.18 -1.53
N PHE A 158 17.87 13.43 -0.64
CA PHE A 158 16.45 13.48 -0.93
C PHE A 158 15.88 14.91 -0.98
N ASP A 159 16.72 15.86 -1.38
CA ASP A 159 16.28 17.24 -1.54
C ASP A 159 15.43 17.40 -2.82
N MET A 160 14.13 17.62 -2.61
CA MET A 160 13.17 17.78 -3.70
C MET A 160 13.40 19.07 -4.51
N ILE A 161 13.93 20.14 -3.90
CA ILE A 161 14.26 21.37 -4.63
C ILE A 161 15.35 21.10 -5.66
N SER A 162 16.40 20.40 -5.25
CA SER A 162 17.48 19.99 -6.16
C SER A 162 16.97 19.05 -7.25
N ALA A 163 16.07 18.12 -6.90
CA ALA A 163 15.47 17.19 -7.85
C ALA A 163 14.61 17.92 -8.90
N LEU A 164 13.72 18.82 -8.47
CA LEU A 164 12.88 19.62 -9.36
C LEU A 164 13.73 20.49 -10.30
N LYS A 165 14.69 21.25 -9.74
CA LYS A 165 15.56 22.12 -10.52
C LYS A 165 16.40 21.36 -11.56
N LYS A 166 16.87 20.16 -11.23
CA LYS A 166 17.63 19.33 -12.17
C LYS A 166 16.71 18.62 -13.16
N GLY A 167 15.50 18.27 -12.77
CA GLY A 167 14.48 17.72 -13.65
C GLY A 167 14.10 18.68 -14.79
N ASP A 168 14.07 20.00 -14.54
CA ASP A 168 13.83 21.02 -15.56
C ASP A 168 14.93 21.01 -16.66
N ASP A 169 16.13 20.53 -16.35
CA ASP A 169 17.27 20.36 -17.26
C ASP A 169 17.39 18.93 -17.81
N ASP A 170 16.41 18.05 -17.63
CA ASP A 170 16.47 16.60 -17.92
C ASP A 170 17.66 15.90 -17.23
N GLN A 171 18.03 16.36 -16.04
CA GLN A 171 19.14 15.84 -15.25
C GLN A 171 18.66 15.33 -13.89
N THR A 172 19.52 14.56 -13.23
CA THR A 172 19.35 14.17 -11.83
C THR A 172 20.34 14.93 -10.94
N PRO A 173 20.01 15.25 -9.68
CA PRO A 173 20.92 15.97 -8.79
C PRO A 173 22.18 15.17 -8.42
N TRP A 174 22.08 13.84 -8.48
CA TRP A 174 23.14 12.89 -8.14
C TRP A 174 23.23 11.81 -9.21
N THR A 175 24.29 10.99 -9.20
CA THR A 175 24.42 9.84 -10.08
C THR A 175 23.21 8.92 -9.92
N PRO A 176 22.39 8.72 -10.96
CA PRO A 176 21.18 7.93 -10.86
C PRO A 176 21.47 6.43 -10.83
N ALA A 177 20.55 5.64 -10.28
CA ALA A 177 20.56 4.19 -10.35
C ALA A 177 20.12 3.72 -11.76
N ILE A 178 20.95 3.93 -12.79
CA ILE A 178 20.61 3.73 -14.21
C ILE A 178 20.03 2.35 -14.48
N ASN A 179 20.66 1.29 -13.95
CA ASN A 179 20.20 -0.09 -14.17
C ASN A 179 18.79 -0.33 -13.62
N LEU A 180 18.47 0.26 -12.46
CA LEU A 180 17.13 0.16 -11.87
C LEU A 180 16.11 0.98 -12.68
N ALA A 181 16.49 2.16 -13.14
CA ALA A 181 15.63 3.00 -13.97
C ALA A 181 15.31 2.31 -15.31
N MET A 182 16.31 1.75 -15.98
CA MET A 182 16.12 1.00 -17.23
C MET A 182 15.23 -0.26 -17.02
N GLY A 183 15.49 -1.02 -15.94
CA GLY A 183 14.68 -2.18 -15.60
C GLY A 183 13.23 -1.80 -15.29
N TRP A 184 13.02 -0.66 -14.61
CA TRP A 184 11.66 -0.18 -14.34
C TRP A 184 10.99 0.35 -15.61
N SER A 185 11.72 1.05 -16.49
CA SER A 185 11.20 1.49 -17.78
C SER A 185 10.67 0.30 -18.59
N ALA A 186 11.44 -0.79 -18.69
CA ALA A 186 11.00 -2.00 -19.38
C ALA A 186 9.72 -2.61 -18.74
N ALA A 187 9.63 -2.64 -17.40
CA ALA A 187 8.42 -3.11 -16.73
C ALA A 187 7.21 -2.19 -16.98
N LEU A 188 7.43 -0.88 -17.06
CA LEU A 188 6.37 0.09 -17.39
C LEU A 188 5.93 -0.02 -18.85
N ASP A 189 6.81 -0.40 -19.79
CA ASP A 189 6.44 -0.69 -21.17
C ASP A 189 5.52 -1.92 -21.24
N HIS A 190 5.82 -2.99 -20.49
CA HIS A 190 4.91 -4.14 -20.37
C HIS A 190 3.55 -3.75 -19.79
N LEU A 191 3.54 -2.91 -18.74
CA LEU A 191 2.29 -2.41 -18.15
C LEU A 191 1.49 -1.58 -19.17
N LYS A 192 2.17 -0.75 -19.97
CA LYS A 192 1.55 0.05 -21.02
C LYS A 192 0.94 -0.81 -22.10
N ASP A 193 1.62 -1.89 -22.52
CA ASP A 193 1.14 -2.83 -23.52
C ASP A 193 -0.07 -3.64 -23.02
N GLU A 194 -0.07 -4.05 -21.75
CA GLU A 194 -1.22 -4.70 -21.10
C GLU A 194 -2.39 -3.75 -20.88
N THR A 195 -2.16 -2.47 -20.67
CA THR A 195 -3.02 -1.40 -20.20
C THR A 195 -3.31 -1.45 -18.69
N ASN A 196 -3.57 -0.29 -18.08
CA ASN A 196 -3.92 -0.21 -16.67
C ASN A 196 -5.20 -0.98 -16.36
N GLU A 197 -6.23 -0.81 -17.19
CA GLU A 197 -7.55 -1.41 -17.01
C GLU A 197 -7.47 -2.95 -17.06
N ALA A 198 -6.72 -3.50 -18.02
CA ALA A 198 -6.51 -4.95 -18.11
C ALA A 198 -5.72 -5.48 -16.90
N ARG A 199 -4.66 -4.77 -16.48
CA ARG A 199 -3.90 -5.10 -15.27
C ARG A 199 -4.78 -5.10 -14.02
N TRP A 200 -5.60 -4.07 -13.82
CA TRP A 200 -6.50 -3.97 -12.68
C TRP A 200 -7.53 -5.11 -12.68
N ALA A 201 -8.14 -5.39 -13.85
CA ALA A 201 -9.10 -6.49 -13.98
C ALA A 201 -8.45 -7.85 -13.68
N ARG A 202 -7.21 -8.10 -14.14
CA ARG A 202 -6.47 -9.33 -13.86
C ARG A 202 -6.14 -9.45 -12.36
N CYS A 203 -5.65 -8.39 -11.72
CA CYS A 203 -5.40 -8.39 -10.29
C CYS A 203 -6.69 -8.65 -9.49
N GLU A 204 -7.79 -8.02 -9.89
CA GLU A 204 -9.09 -8.20 -9.25
C GLU A 204 -9.62 -9.63 -9.40
N THR A 205 -9.54 -10.21 -10.61
CA THR A 205 -9.93 -11.60 -10.89
C THR A 205 -9.16 -12.56 -10.00
N MET A 206 -7.84 -12.45 -9.94
CA MET A 206 -7.01 -13.28 -9.07
C MET A 206 -7.39 -13.13 -7.60
N ALA A 207 -7.52 -11.90 -7.12
CA ALA A 207 -7.84 -11.65 -5.72
C ALA A 207 -9.25 -12.14 -5.35
N LYS A 208 -10.24 -11.94 -6.21
CA LYS A 208 -11.61 -12.46 -6.03
C LYS A 208 -11.62 -13.98 -6.02
N GLY A 209 -10.92 -14.62 -6.98
CA GLY A 209 -10.80 -16.07 -7.05
C GLY A 209 -10.18 -16.68 -5.80
N VAL A 210 -9.05 -16.15 -5.34
CA VAL A 210 -8.40 -16.58 -4.10
C VAL A 210 -9.34 -16.43 -2.89
N ARG A 211 -10.01 -15.29 -2.76
CA ARG A 211 -10.94 -15.05 -1.64
C ARG A 211 -12.12 -16.01 -1.67
N ALA A 212 -12.75 -16.19 -2.82
CA ALA A 212 -13.90 -17.08 -2.99
C ALA A 212 -13.50 -18.54 -2.68
N LEU A 213 -12.42 -19.01 -3.27
CA LEU A 213 -11.89 -20.36 -3.05
C LEU A 213 -11.62 -20.66 -1.58
N PHE A 214 -10.81 -19.83 -0.92
CA PHE A 214 -10.45 -20.10 0.48
C PHE A 214 -11.62 -19.90 1.44
N THR A 215 -12.55 -18.99 1.16
CA THR A 215 -13.79 -18.86 1.93
C THR A 215 -14.68 -20.11 1.78
N ASP A 216 -14.81 -20.64 0.56
CA ASP A 216 -15.59 -21.87 0.28
C ASP A 216 -14.95 -23.11 0.90
N LEU A 217 -13.63 -23.12 1.06
CA LEU A 217 -12.88 -24.15 1.80
C LEU A 217 -12.91 -23.96 3.32
N GLY A 218 -13.63 -22.97 3.84
CA GLY A 218 -13.83 -22.75 5.28
C GLY A 218 -12.76 -21.89 5.95
N PHE A 219 -11.86 -21.24 5.19
CA PHE A 219 -10.87 -20.34 5.77
C PHE A 219 -11.47 -18.96 6.04
N ALA A 220 -11.05 -18.35 7.15
CA ALA A 220 -11.38 -16.96 7.44
C ALA A 220 -10.39 -16.00 6.79
N LEU A 221 -10.91 -14.88 6.30
CA LEU A 221 -10.10 -13.77 5.78
C LEU A 221 -9.95 -12.70 6.87
N LEU A 222 -8.78 -12.06 6.96
CA LEU A 222 -8.54 -11.03 7.96
C LEU A 222 -9.28 -9.73 7.64
N ALA A 223 -9.28 -9.31 6.35
CA ALA A 223 -9.83 -8.05 5.92
C ALA A 223 -11.36 -8.03 5.88
N ASP A 224 -11.96 -6.90 6.26
CA ASP A 224 -13.39 -6.63 6.14
C ASP A 224 -13.93 -6.86 4.72
N SER A 225 -15.20 -7.26 4.62
CA SER A 225 -15.79 -7.62 3.33
C SER A 225 -15.93 -6.46 2.34
N GLY A 226 -16.02 -5.20 2.82
CA GLY A 226 -16.29 -4.02 2.00
C GLY A 226 -15.05 -3.40 1.35
N GLN A 227 -13.86 -3.61 1.92
CA GLN A 227 -12.63 -2.87 1.54
C GLN A 227 -11.43 -3.81 1.36
N ARG A 228 -11.64 -4.94 0.69
CA ARG A 228 -10.59 -5.92 0.46
C ARG A 228 -9.66 -5.51 -0.68
N SER A 229 -8.36 -5.68 -0.46
CA SER A 229 -7.32 -5.43 -1.44
C SER A 229 -7.43 -6.34 -2.67
N ASN A 230 -7.19 -5.79 -3.85
CA ASN A 230 -7.04 -6.55 -5.09
C ASN A 230 -5.57 -6.92 -5.39
N SER A 231 -4.61 -6.49 -4.58
CA SER A 231 -3.20 -6.84 -4.76
C SER A 231 -2.69 -7.89 -3.77
N VAL A 232 -3.42 -8.13 -2.67
CA VAL A 232 -3.07 -9.15 -1.67
C VAL A 232 -4.31 -9.65 -0.93
N THR A 233 -4.36 -10.95 -0.64
CA THR A 233 -5.38 -11.57 0.21
C THR A 233 -4.72 -12.11 1.48
N ALA A 234 -5.18 -11.68 2.65
CA ALA A 234 -4.74 -12.15 3.96
C ALA A 234 -5.71 -13.23 4.49
N ILE A 235 -5.19 -14.44 4.70
CA ILE A 235 -5.95 -15.64 5.04
C ILE A 235 -5.47 -16.16 6.38
N LEU A 236 -6.37 -16.36 7.33
CA LEU A 236 -6.04 -16.91 8.63
C LEU A 236 -5.74 -18.40 8.53
N TYR A 237 -4.75 -18.88 9.27
CA TYR A 237 -4.51 -20.32 9.36
C TYR A 237 -5.68 -21.01 10.10
N PRO A 238 -6.07 -22.22 9.67
CA PRO A 238 -6.97 -23.03 10.46
C PRO A 238 -6.31 -23.49 11.77
N GLN A 239 -7.10 -23.94 12.71
CA GLN A 239 -6.60 -24.37 14.01
C GLN A 239 -5.52 -25.45 13.88
N GLY A 240 -4.40 -25.27 14.58
CA GLY A 240 -3.29 -26.21 14.59
C GLY A 240 -2.28 -26.03 13.45
N ILE A 241 -2.51 -25.10 12.53
CA ILE A 241 -1.60 -24.76 11.45
C ILE A 241 -0.88 -23.44 11.75
N ASP A 242 0.38 -23.38 11.39
CA ASP A 242 1.26 -22.20 11.55
C ASP A 242 2.21 -22.02 10.36
N ASP A 243 3.24 -21.19 10.53
CA ASP A 243 4.24 -20.90 9.50
C ASP A 243 5.07 -22.12 9.03
N ALA A 244 5.02 -23.28 9.72
CA ALA A 244 5.62 -24.52 9.24
C ALA A 244 4.99 -24.99 7.93
N TRP A 245 3.68 -24.78 7.76
CA TRP A 245 2.99 -25.02 6.51
C TRP A 245 3.60 -24.20 5.36
N ARG A 246 3.89 -22.94 5.58
CA ARG A 246 4.47 -22.05 4.56
C ARG A 246 5.89 -22.47 4.16
N THR A 247 6.66 -22.99 5.11
CA THR A 247 7.99 -23.56 4.84
C THR A 247 7.86 -24.80 3.97
N ALA A 248 6.94 -25.72 4.31
CA ALA A 248 6.69 -26.92 3.52
C ALA A 248 6.14 -26.60 2.11
N LEU A 249 5.27 -25.60 1.99
CA LEU A 249 4.74 -25.13 0.70
C LEU A 249 5.89 -24.69 -0.23
N LYS A 250 6.87 -23.96 0.30
CA LYS A 250 8.04 -23.53 -0.45
C LYS A 250 8.93 -24.71 -0.83
N GLU A 251 9.24 -25.60 0.12
CA GLU A 251 10.22 -26.68 -0.08
C GLU A 251 9.69 -27.84 -0.92
N LYS A 252 8.43 -28.23 -0.71
CA LYS A 252 7.83 -29.38 -1.38
C LYS A 252 7.08 -29.04 -2.67
N TYR A 253 6.48 -27.85 -2.72
CA TYR A 253 5.57 -27.45 -3.77
C TYR A 253 6.10 -26.28 -4.63
N ASP A 254 7.33 -25.82 -4.36
CA ASP A 254 7.95 -24.68 -5.05
C ASP A 254 7.01 -23.49 -5.20
N THR A 255 6.29 -23.20 -4.10
CA THR A 255 5.31 -22.12 -4.06
C THR A 255 5.56 -21.25 -2.83
N GLN A 256 5.71 -19.94 -3.03
CA GLN A 256 6.02 -19.02 -1.96
C GLN A 256 4.88 -18.05 -1.70
N VAL A 257 4.42 -18.01 -0.47
CA VAL A 257 3.49 -17.01 0.06
C VAL A 257 4.12 -16.25 1.23
N ILE A 258 3.58 -15.09 1.57
CA ILE A 258 4.17 -14.23 2.60
C ILE A 258 3.47 -14.44 3.94
N GLY A 259 4.24 -14.56 5.02
CA GLY A 259 3.70 -14.63 6.39
C GLY A 259 3.22 -13.28 6.92
N ALA A 260 2.63 -13.31 8.10
CA ALA A 260 2.19 -12.13 8.81
C ALA A 260 3.32 -11.38 9.54
N GLN A 261 2.98 -10.22 10.07
CA GLN A 261 3.88 -9.38 10.86
C GLN A 261 3.33 -9.17 12.28
N ASP A 262 4.23 -8.78 13.19
CA ASP A 262 3.94 -8.39 14.56
C ASP A 262 3.02 -9.41 15.30
N HIS A 263 1.91 -9.01 15.88
CA HIS A 263 1.00 -9.84 16.67
C HIS A 263 0.22 -10.90 15.86
N LEU A 264 0.23 -10.80 14.52
CA LEU A 264 -0.37 -11.79 13.62
C LEU A 264 0.63 -12.82 13.10
N LYS A 265 1.92 -12.71 13.45
CA LYS A 265 2.96 -13.66 13.04
C LYS A 265 2.59 -15.08 13.46
N GLY A 266 2.67 -16.02 12.51
CA GLY A 266 2.29 -17.42 12.72
C GLY A 266 0.78 -17.70 12.74
N LYS A 267 -0.07 -16.68 12.52
CA LYS A 267 -1.54 -16.83 12.56
C LYS A 267 -2.20 -16.73 11.19
N MET A 268 -1.49 -16.28 10.18
CA MET A 268 -2.00 -16.10 8.83
C MET A 268 -0.90 -16.10 7.78
N PHE A 269 -1.30 -16.28 6.55
CA PHE A 269 -0.46 -16.08 5.36
C PHE A 269 -1.13 -15.11 4.38
N ARG A 270 -0.36 -14.60 3.43
CA ARG A 270 -0.83 -13.65 2.43
C ARG A 270 -0.48 -14.12 1.04
N VAL A 271 -1.48 -14.11 0.15
CA VAL A 271 -1.34 -14.43 -1.27
C VAL A 271 -1.31 -13.12 -2.05
N GLY A 272 -0.25 -12.87 -2.80
CA GLY A 272 -0.10 -11.70 -3.66
C GLY A 272 -0.73 -11.92 -5.02
N SER A 273 -1.51 -10.95 -5.49
CA SER A 273 -2.18 -10.92 -6.80
C SER A 273 -1.78 -9.69 -7.60
N MET A 274 -0.50 -9.30 -7.54
CA MET A 274 0.05 -8.10 -8.17
C MET A 274 1.21 -8.43 -9.12
N GLY A 275 1.62 -7.44 -9.90
CA GLY A 275 2.75 -7.56 -10.80
C GLY A 275 2.42 -8.34 -12.07
N GLU A 276 3.34 -9.17 -12.55
CA GLU A 276 3.23 -9.90 -13.82
C GLU A 276 2.62 -11.31 -13.69
N THR A 277 2.15 -11.71 -12.49
CA THR A 277 1.62 -13.05 -12.26
C THR A 277 0.41 -13.33 -13.17
N PRO A 278 0.44 -14.36 -14.04
CA PRO A 278 -0.72 -14.77 -14.82
C PRO A 278 -1.78 -15.44 -13.95
N VAL A 279 -3.04 -15.44 -14.42
CA VAL A 279 -4.16 -16.07 -13.70
C VAL A 279 -3.92 -17.59 -13.57
N GLU A 280 -3.37 -18.22 -14.58
CA GLU A 280 -3.06 -19.65 -14.63
C GLU A 280 -2.04 -20.06 -13.56
N GLU A 281 -1.02 -19.24 -13.32
CA GLU A 281 -0.05 -19.47 -12.25
C GLU A 281 -0.69 -19.30 -10.87
N MET A 282 -1.62 -18.36 -10.70
CA MET A 282 -2.38 -18.23 -9.47
C MET A 282 -3.26 -19.45 -9.19
N ILE A 283 -3.94 -19.97 -10.22
CA ILE A 283 -4.74 -21.21 -10.13
C ILE A 283 -3.87 -22.38 -9.68
N GLU A 284 -2.69 -22.55 -10.32
CA GLU A 284 -1.77 -23.63 -9.97
C GLU A 284 -1.20 -23.45 -8.55
N GLY A 285 -0.84 -22.23 -8.18
CA GLY A 285 -0.43 -21.91 -6.81
C GLY A 285 -1.51 -22.26 -5.77
N CYS A 286 -2.78 -22.00 -6.07
CA CYS A 286 -3.90 -22.39 -5.21
C CYS A 286 -4.04 -23.92 -5.09
N ARG A 287 -3.88 -24.70 -6.20
CA ARG A 287 -3.88 -26.18 -6.15
C ARG A 287 -2.77 -26.69 -5.22
N ARG A 288 -1.57 -26.14 -5.34
CA ARG A 288 -0.42 -26.50 -4.49
C ARG A 288 -0.64 -26.13 -3.03
N MET A 289 -1.24 -24.97 -2.75
CA MET A 289 -1.61 -24.57 -1.39
C MET A 289 -2.61 -25.56 -0.76
N ILE A 290 -3.65 -25.97 -1.48
CA ILE A 290 -4.64 -26.95 -1.04
C ILE A 290 -3.97 -28.31 -0.77
N ALA A 291 -3.13 -28.80 -1.68
CA ALA A 291 -2.39 -30.05 -1.51
C ALA A 291 -1.51 -30.02 -0.26
N CYS A 292 -0.80 -28.90 -0.04
CA CYS A 292 0.03 -28.73 1.15
C CYS A 292 -0.80 -28.68 2.45
N PHE A 293 -1.99 -28.06 2.45
CA PHE A 293 -2.87 -28.12 3.63
C PHE A 293 -3.35 -29.53 3.93
N ARG A 294 -3.65 -30.34 2.91
CA ARG A 294 -4.01 -31.76 3.08
C ARG A 294 -2.84 -32.57 3.66
N ASP A 295 -1.59 -32.31 3.26
CA ASP A 295 -0.40 -32.92 3.88
C ASP A 295 -0.27 -32.62 5.38
N PHE A 296 -0.79 -31.47 5.80
CA PHE A 296 -0.85 -31.05 7.21
C PHE A 296 -2.10 -31.57 7.94
N GLY A 297 -2.89 -32.45 7.29
CA GLY A 297 -4.05 -33.07 7.90
C GLY A 297 -5.31 -32.18 7.93
N VAL A 298 -5.32 -31.09 7.17
CA VAL A 298 -6.53 -30.26 7.03
C VAL A 298 -7.50 -30.97 6.10
N ASP A 299 -8.68 -31.30 6.57
CA ASP A 299 -9.75 -31.91 5.78
C ASP A 299 -10.40 -30.86 4.89
N LEU A 300 -10.12 -30.90 3.59
CA LEU A 300 -10.64 -29.96 2.60
C LEU A 300 -11.44 -30.73 1.53
N LYS A 301 -12.65 -30.27 1.26
CA LYS A 301 -13.46 -30.78 0.16
C LYS A 301 -12.74 -30.66 -1.19
N ASP A 302 -13.12 -31.52 -2.12
CA ASP A 302 -12.63 -31.39 -3.49
C ASP A 302 -13.37 -30.27 -4.20
N VAL A 303 -12.59 -29.44 -4.92
CA VAL A 303 -13.09 -28.29 -5.67
C VAL A 303 -12.38 -28.17 -7.02
N ASP A 304 -13.08 -27.70 -8.03
CA ASP A 304 -12.42 -27.24 -9.25
C ASP A 304 -11.88 -25.82 -9.02
N VAL A 305 -10.58 -25.74 -8.77
CA VAL A 305 -9.92 -24.46 -8.45
C VAL A 305 -10.09 -23.44 -9.56
N ALA A 306 -10.08 -23.88 -10.84
CA ALA A 306 -10.17 -22.95 -11.97
C ALA A 306 -11.54 -22.23 -12.02
N SER A 307 -12.60 -22.87 -11.57
CA SER A 307 -13.96 -22.30 -11.60
C SER A 307 -14.13 -21.02 -10.76
N TYR A 308 -13.18 -20.73 -9.86
CA TYR A 308 -13.21 -19.51 -9.01
C TYR A 308 -12.59 -18.29 -9.69
N PHE A 309 -11.92 -18.47 -10.85
CA PHE A 309 -11.13 -17.44 -11.51
C PHE A 309 -11.68 -16.99 -12.88
N GLY A 310 -12.85 -17.46 -13.25
CA GLY A 310 -13.47 -17.10 -14.53
C GLY A 310 -14.95 -16.92 -14.47
#